data_de8bdae307357bdc6f39156459ffa3c3
#
_entry.id   de8bdae307357bdc6f39156459ffa3c3
#
_cell.length_a   1.000
_cell.length_b   1.000
_cell.length_c   1.000
_cell.angle_alpha   90.00
_cell.angle_beta   90.00
_cell.angle_gamma   90.00
#
_symmetry.space_group_name_H-M   'P 1'
#
loop_
_entity.id
_entity.type
_entity.pdbx_description
1 polymer ?
#
loop_
_entity_poly.entity_id
_entity_poly.type
_entity_poly.pdbx_seq_one_letter_code
_entity_poly.pdbx_strand_id
1 'polypeptide(L)'
;FDGLQMKYNIDQARANMQASEANMQAIQSQIRMNISSMYLQVLLCKELLKVAENQLEDTQLKLKRDSALVAVNRLPAGELYTLQAQAAREELEITQRQNNLQLSLLDLAQAIELQDISHFDIATPNSEELVGGLLPNNEEVYQIALQSRPEIKALEYTIQANESALKGTKSAYSPTLSAGANIGTGYYDMQGADNPTFGTQMQDNFSASVGLNLHV
;
A
#
# COMPACT_ATOMS: atom_id res chain seq x y z
N PHE A 1 -14.13 -7.36 39.40
CA PHE A 1 -13.90 -5.94 39.09
C PHE A 1 -12.39 -5.69 39.04
N ASP A 2 -11.93 -5.02 38.01
CA ASP A 2 -10.50 -4.81 37.67
C ASP A 2 -10.21 -3.31 37.40
N GLY A 3 -10.93 -2.40 38.03
CA GLY A 3 -10.77 -0.98 37.76
C GLY A 3 -11.18 -0.52 36.36
N LEU A 4 -12.01 -1.30 35.66
CA LEU A 4 -12.42 -1.11 34.27
C LEU A 4 -11.30 -1.40 33.25
N GLN A 5 -10.22 -2.07 33.61
CA GLN A 5 -9.09 -2.40 32.72
C GLN A 5 -9.58 -3.14 31.49
N MET A 6 -10.47 -4.13 31.65
CA MET A 6 -11.03 -4.89 30.51
C MET A 6 -11.77 -3.97 29.52
N LYS A 7 -12.55 -3.00 30.03
CA LYS A 7 -13.23 -2.02 29.17
C LYS A 7 -12.23 -1.19 28.36
N TYR A 8 -11.21 -0.65 29.03
CA TYR A 8 -10.19 0.17 28.34
C TYR A 8 -9.38 -0.65 27.33
N ASN A 9 -9.11 -1.93 27.61
CA ASN A 9 -8.47 -2.83 26.66
C ASN A 9 -9.36 -3.07 25.41
N ILE A 10 -10.67 -3.19 25.58
CA ILE A 10 -11.62 -3.30 24.46
C ILE A 10 -11.65 -2.00 23.66
N ASP A 11 -11.72 -0.85 24.32
CA ASP A 11 -11.72 0.46 23.64
C ASP A 11 -10.42 0.69 22.88
N GLN A 12 -9.27 0.31 23.45
CA GLN A 12 -7.98 0.32 22.77
C GLN A 12 -7.96 -0.60 21.54
N ALA A 13 -8.46 -1.83 21.67
CA ALA A 13 -8.50 -2.79 20.56
C ALA A 13 -9.40 -2.29 19.43
N ARG A 14 -10.54 -1.66 19.74
CA ARG A 14 -11.42 -1.05 18.74
C ARG A 14 -10.74 0.11 18.00
N ALA A 15 -10.09 1.00 18.73
CA ALA A 15 -9.37 2.12 18.13
C ALA A 15 -8.20 1.63 17.24
N ASN A 16 -7.47 0.58 17.65
CA ASN A 16 -6.45 -0.05 16.83
C ASN A 16 -7.01 -0.67 15.57
N MET A 17 -8.20 -1.30 15.62
CA MET A 17 -8.88 -1.82 14.43
C MET A 17 -9.22 -0.70 13.47
N GLN A 18 -9.80 0.41 13.95
CA GLN A 18 -10.12 1.58 13.11
C GLN A 18 -8.86 2.24 12.53
N ALA A 19 -7.77 2.30 13.29
CA ALA A 19 -6.47 2.76 12.78
C ALA A 19 -5.96 1.86 11.64
N SER A 20 -6.10 0.55 11.78
CA SER A 20 -5.71 -0.43 10.75
C SER A 20 -6.55 -0.31 9.49
N GLU A 21 -7.86 -0.09 9.61
CA GLU A 21 -8.76 0.16 8.46
C GLU A 21 -8.39 1.45 7.72
N ALA A 22 -8.11 2.53 8.46
CA ALA A 22 -7.66 3.78 7.87
C ALA A 22 -6.28 3.65 7.19
N ASN A 23 -5.35 2.90 7.79
CA ASN A 23 -4.05 2.58 7.18
C ASN A 23 -4.21 1.77 5.89
N MET A 24 -5.14 0.81 5.83
CA MET A 24 -5.45 0.08 4.61
C MET A 24 -5.91 1.03 3.49
N GLN A 25 -6.78 2.00 3.80
CA GLN A 25 -7.20 3.02 2.84
C GLN A 25 -6.05 3.92 2.39
N ALA A 26 -5.12 4.26 3.30
CA ALA A 26 -3.91 5.01 2.97
C ALA A 26 -3.02 4.24 1.99
N ILE A 27 -2.79 2.95 2.23
CA ILE A 27 -2.03 2.07 1.34
C ILE A 27 -2.70 1.97 -0.03
N GLN A 28 -4.03 1.79 -0.08
CA GLN A 28 -4.78 1.78 -1.34
C GLN A 28 -4.60 3.08 -2.13
N SER A 29 -4.63 4.22 -1.45
CA SER A 29 -4.41 5.53 -2.09
C SER A 29 -2.99 5.67 -2.61
N GLN A 30 -2.00 5.18 -1.86
CA GLN A 30 -0.60 5.16 -2.28
C GLN A 30 -0.38 4.26 -3.52
N ILE A 31 -1.00 3.08 -3.54
CA ILE A 31 -0.94 2.17 -4.70
C ILE A 31 -1.55 2.85 -5.94
N ARG A 32 -2.72 3.48 -5.80
CA ARG A 32 -3.34 4.23 -6.92
C ARG A 32 -2.42 5.33 -7.45
N MET A 33 -1.79 6.09 -6.56
CA MET A 33 -0.85 7.15 -6.94
C MET A 33 0.37 6.58 -7.68
N ASN A 34 0.94 5.49 -7.19
CA ASN A 34 2.08 4.83 -7.82
C ASN A 34 1.72 4.31 -9.22
N ILE A 35 0.58 3.62 -9.36
CA ILE A 35 0.11 3.13 -10.67
C ILE A 35 -0.15 4.30 -11.62
N SER A 36 -0.78 5.38 -11.14
CA SER A 36 -1.01 6.59 -11.95
C SER A 36 0.30 7.23 -12.42
N SER A 37 1.30 7.29 -11.55
CA SER A 37 2.65 7.78 -11.89
C SER A 37 3.33 6.92 -12.95
N MET A 38 3.27 5.59 -12.82
CA MET A 38 3.81 4.65 -13.80
C MET A 38 3.08 4.75 -15.14
N TYR A 39 1.76 4.90 -15.11
CA TYR A 39 0.96 5.13 -16.32
C TYR A 39 1.37 6.40 -17.07
N LEU A 40 1.54 7.52 -16.34
CA LEU A 40 2.03 8.77 -16.92
C LEU A 40 3.45 8.64 -17.46
N GLN A 41 4.30 7.85 -16.82
CA GLN A 41 5.65 7.56 -17.31
C GLN A 41 5.62 6.79 -18.65
N VAL A 42 4.72 5.81 -18.81
CA VAL A 42 4.53 5.11 -20.08
C VAL A 42 4.03 6.08 -21.18
N LEU A 43 3.07 6.96 -20.85
CA LEU A 43 2.60 7.98 -21.78
C LEU A 43 3.74 8.90 -22.24
N LEU A 44 4.57 9.35 -21.30
CA LEU A 44 5.73 10.16 -21.62
C LEU A 44 6.70 9.42 -22.55
N CYS A 45 6.99 8.14 -22.28
CA CYS A 45 7.86 7.32 -23.14
C CYS A 45 7.28 7.15 -24.54
N LYS A 46 5.96 6.98 -24.67
CA LYS A 46 5.27 6.91 -25.98
C LYS A 46 5.42 8.21 -26.77
N GLU A 47 5.18 9.34 -26.13
CA GLU A 47 5.30 10.64 -26.81
C GLU A 47 6.75 10.96 -27.19
N LEU A 48 7.73 10.64 -26.34
CA LEU A 48 9.14 10.80 -26.66
C LEU A 48 9.60 9.91 -27.83
N LEU A 49 9.10 8.68 -27.90
CA LEU A 49 9.34 7.80 -29.05
C LEU A 49 8.80 8.41 -30.33
N LYS A 50 7.54 8.87 -30.33
CA LYS A 50 6.90 9.51 -31.47
C LYS A 50 7.64 10.77 -31.91
N VAL A 51 8.16 11.57 -30.99
CA VAL A 51 8.99 12.75 -31.32
C VAL A 51 10.29 12.30 -32.00
N ALA A 52 10.97 11.27 -31.50
CA ALA A 52 12.18 10.75 -32.11
C ALA A 52 11.94 10.18 -33.52
N GLU A 53 10.83 9.47 -33.72
CA GLU A 53 10.42 8.94 -35.04
C GLU A 53 10.14 10.08 -36.04
N ASN A 54 9.41 11.12 -35.65
CA ASN A 54 9.15 12.28 -36.48
C ASN A 54 10.47 13.01 -36.83
N GLN A 55 11.41 13.10 -35.87
CA GLN A 55 12.72 13.74 -36.09
C GLN A 55 13.52 12.98 -37.15
N LEU A 56 13.53 11.65 -37.08
CA LEU A 56 14.20 10.81 -38.09
C LEU A 56 13.54 10.96 -39.47
N GLU A 57 12.21 11.00 -39.54
CA GLU A 57 11.45 11.21 -40.77
C GLU A 57 11.85 12.54 -41.44
N ASP A 58 11.91 13.63 -40.67
CA ASP A 58 12.35 14.95 -41.14
C ASP A 58 13.79 14.91 -41.66
N THR A 59 14.69 14.23 -40.97
CA THR A 59 16.09 14.07 -41.40
C THR A 59 16.20 13.24 -42.69
N GLN A 60 15.41 12.18 -42.83
CA GLN A 60 15.35 11.36 -44.04
C GLN A 60 14.82 12.16 -45.24
N LEU A 61 13.80 13.02 -45.05
CA LEU A 61 13.31 13.95 -46.08
C LEU A 61 14.42 14.92 -46.54
N LYS A 62 15.18 15.49 -45.61
CA LYS A 62 16.35 16.34 -45.90
C LYS A 62 17.42 15.57 -46.64
N LEU A 63 17.75 14.33 -46.20
CA LEU A 63 18.71 13.45 -46.88
C LEU A 63 18.33 13.23 -48.34
N LYS A 64 17.06 12.92 -48.61
CA LYS A 64 16.55 12.70 -49.97
C LYS A 64 16.70 13.95 -50.85
N ARG A 65 16.36 15.13 -50.29
CA ARG A 65 16.53 16.42 -50.99
C ARG A 65 17.99 16.72 -51.27
N ASP A 66 18.85 16.62 -50.28
CA ASP A 66 20.23 17.03 -50.35
C ASP A 66 21.07 16.06 -51.19
N SER A 67 20.74 14.77 -51.23
CA SER A 67 21.32 13.80 -52.12
C SER A 67 21.09 14.17 -53.61
N ALA A 68 19.88 14.67 -53.92
CA ALA A 68 19.57 15.14 -55.29
C ALA A 68 20.38 16.41 -55.66
N LEU A 69 20.61 17.31 -54.70
CA LEU A 69 21.40 18.53 -54.88
C LEU A 69 22.90 18.22 -55.06
N VAL A 70 23.43 17.24 -54.34
CA VAL A 70 24.81 16.75 -54.48
C VAL A 70 24.99 16.10 -55.87
N ALA A 71 24.02 15.32 -56.34
CA ALA A 71 24.07 14.67 -57.64
C ALA A 71 24.19 15.65 -58.83
N VAL A 72 23.67 16.88 -58.66
CA VAL A 72 23.79 17.95 -59.67
C VAL A 72 24.89 18.98 -59.35
N ASN A 73 25.82 18.65 -58.43
CA ASN A 73 26.92 19.50 -57.96
C ASN A 73 26.49 20.87 -57.37
N ARG A 74 25.31 20.96 -56.77
CA ARG A 74 24.81 22.17 -56.14
C ARG A 74 25.02 22.19 -54.62
N LEU A 75 25.42 21.05 -54.00
CA LEU A 75 25.72 20.94 -52.60
C LEU A 75 27.04 20.14 -52.42
N PRO A 76 27.91 20.51 -51.46
CA PRO A 76 29.11 19.73 -51.15
C PRO A 76 28.76 18.35 -50.56
N ALA A 77 29.45 17.29 -50.95
CA ALA A 77 29.20 15.94 -50.43
C ALA A 77 29.40 15.81 -48.91
N GLY A 78 30.22 16.67 -48.31
CA GLY A 78 30.45 16.70 -46.86
C GLY A 78 29.18 16.97 -46.03
N GLU A 79 28.24 17.79 -46.53
CA GLU A 79 26.97 18.04 -45.87
C GLU A 79 26.06 16.82 -45.86
N LEU A 80 26.08 16.03 -46.96
CA LEU A 80 25.33 14.79 -47.02
C LEU A 80 25.83 13.76 -45.99
N TYR A 81 27.18 13.63 -45.84
CA TYR A 81 27.76 12.74 -44.84
C TYR A 81 27.40 13.17 -43.41
N THR A 82 27.32 14.47 -43.14
CA THR A 82 26.88 15.00 -41.84
C THR A 82 25.42 14.61 -41.53
N LEU A 83 24.53 14.73 -42.51
CA LEU A 83 23.13 14.33 -42.39
C LEU A 83 22.99 12.80 -42.23
N GLN A 84 23.80 12.01 -42.92
CA GLN A 84 23.81 10.55 -42.75
C GLN A 84 24.23 10.16 -41.32
N ALA A 85 25.27 10.82 -40.79
CA ALA A 85 25.69 10.59 -39.41
C ALA A 85 24.64 11.01 -38.41
N GLN A 86 23.86 12.08 -38.70
CA GLN A 86 22.74 12.51 -37.89
C GLN A 86 21.61 11.46 -37.91
N ALA A 87 21.19 10.99 -39.07
CA ALA A 87 20.16 9.96 -39.20
C ALA A 87 20.53 8.67 -38.43
N ALA A 88 21.79 8.23 -38.50
CA ALA A 88 22.25 7.06 -37.75
C ALA A 88 22.19 7.26 -36.21
N ARG A 89 22.42 8.50 -35.72
CA ARG A 89 22.27 8.81 -34.32
C ARG A 89 20.79 8.80 -33.87
N GLU A 90 19.91 9.34 -34.74
CA GLU A 90 18.47 9.36 -34.50
C GLU A 90 17.88 7.94 -34.51
N GLU A 91 18.35 7.04 -35.37
CA GLU A 91 17.98 5.60 -35.34
C GLU A 91 18.41 4.92 -34.02
N LEU A 92 19.61 5.23 -33.54
CA LEU A 92 20.04 4.76 -32.24
C LEU A 92 19.14 5.29 -31.10
N GLU A 93 18.78 6.59 -31.17
CA GLU A 93 17.88 7.21 -30.18
C GLU A 93 16.50 6.53 -30.21
N ILE A 94 15.92 6.26 -31.35
CA ILE A 94 14.64 5.52 -31.48
C ILE A 94 14.75 4.16 -30.78
N THR A 95 15.83 3.42 -31.02
CA THR A 95 16.04 2.13 -30.37
C THR A 95 16.09 2.25 -28.86
N GLN A 96 16.76 3.28 -28.34
CA GLN A 96 16.80 3.55 -26.90
C GLN A 96 15.42 3.93 -26.35
N ARG A 97 14.64 4.77 -27.05
CA ARG A 97 13.27 5.14 -26.65
C ARG A 97 12.33 3.95 -26.67
N GLN A 98 12.44 3.07 -27.66
CA GLN A 98 11.68 1.82 -27.74
C GLN A 98 11.97 0.91 -26.53
N ASN A 99 13.25 0.72 -26.20
CA ASN A 99 13.64 -0.07 -25.03
C ASN A 99 13.09 0.55 -23.72
N ASN A 100 13.19 1.88 -23.57
CA ASN A 100 12.65 2.57 -22.39
C ASN A 100 11.13 2.42 -22.28
N LEU A 101 10.41 2.49 -23.40
CA LEU A 101 8.97 2.25 -23.44
C LEU A 101 8.63 0.82 -23.02
N GLN A 102 9.36 -0.18 -23.54
CA GLN A 102 9.13 -1.57 -23.16
C GLN A 102 9.38 -1.82 -21.67
N LEU A 103 10.44 -1.24 -21.10
CA LEU A 103 10.71 -1.31 -19.66
C LEU A 103 9.61 -0.65 -18.84
N SER A 104 9.16 0.53 -19.22
CA SER A 104 8.07 1.23 -18.51
C SER A 104 6.74 0.47 -18.58
N LEU A 105 6.44 -0.18 -19.70
CA LEU A 105 5.27 -1.07 -19.85
C LEU A 105 5.40 -2.29 -18.94
N LEU A 106 6.59 -2.90 -18.88
CA LEU A 106 6.87 -4.05 -18.01
C LEU A 106 6.69 -3.67 -16.53
N ASP A 107 7.25 -2.53 -16.11
CA ASP A 107 7.13 -2.03 -14.73
C ASP A 107 5.66 -1.81 -14.36
N LEU A 108 4.87 -1.20 -15.24
CA LEU A 108 3.44 -0.99 -15.02
C LEU A 108 2.68 -2.32 -14.96
N ALA A 109 2.96 -3.25 -15.88
CA ALA A 109 2.33 -4.57 -15.90
C ALA A 109 2.62 -5.38 -14.64
N GLN A 110 3.85 -5.30 -14.13
CA GLN A 110 4.24 -5.92 -12.85
C GLN A 110 3.53 -5.27 -11.66
N ALA A 111 3.41 -3.93 -11.65
CA ALA A 111 2.73 -3.21 -10.57
C ALA A 111 1.24 -3.54 -10.46
N ILE A 112 0.59 -3.94 -11.57
CA ILE A 112 -0.81 -4.41 -11.59
C ILE A 112 -0.93 -5.94 -11.59
N GLU A 113 0.18 -6.67 -11.38
CA GLU A 113 0.25 -8.13 -11.33
C GLU A 113 -0.33 -8.83 -12.56
N LEU A 114 -0.10 -8.27 -13.76
CA LEU A 114 -0.60 -8.83 -15.00
C LEU A 114 0.17 -10.12 -15.34
N GLN A 115 -0.54 -11.23 -15.56
CA GLN A 115 0.10 -12.53 -15.83
C GLN A 115 0.61 -12.65 -17.28
N ASP A 116 -0.06 -12.03 -18.25
CA ASP A 116 0.34 -12.03 -19.66
C ASP A 116 0.66 -10.60 -20.11
N ILE A 117 1.93 -10.38 -20.41
CA ILE A 117 2.49 -9.08 -20.81
C ILE A 117 2.66 -8.98 -22.33
N SER A 118 2.49 -10.09 -23.06
CA SER A 118 2.89 -10.20 -24.49
C SER A 118 2.21 -9.17 -25.40
N HIS A 119 1.04 -8.68 -25.03
CA HIS A 119 0.25 -7.71 -25.82
C HIS A 119 -0.25 -6.53 -24.95
N PHE A 120 0.40 -6.32 -23.80
CA PHE A 120 -0.01 -5.24 -22.91
C PHE A 120 0.37 -3.88 -23.51
N ASP A 121 -0.62 -3.02 -23.63
CA ASP A 121 -0.45 -1.62 -23.99
C ASP A 121 -1.49 -0.76 -23.26
N ILE A 122 -1.23 0.54 -23.17
CA ILE A 122 -2.13 1.50 -22.53
C ILE A 122 -2.87 2.34 -23.56
N ALA A 123 -4.12 2.68 -23.24
CA ALA A 123 -4.88 3.68 -23.98
C ALA A 123 -4.26 5.07 -23.77
N THR A 124 -4.14 5.83 -24.86
CA THR A 124 -3.69 7.21 -24.81
C THR A 124 -4.91 8.12 -24.67
N PRO A 125 -5.10 8.84 -23.58
CA PRO A 125 -6.23 9.75 -23.41
C PRO A 125 -6.08 10.97 -24.33
N ASN A 126 -7.20 11.59 -24.68
CA ASN A 126 -7.17 12.87 -25.38
C ASN A 126 -6.59 13.96 -24.47
N SER A 127 -5.70 14.80 -24.99
CA SER A 127 -5.06 15.87 -24.24
C SER A 127 -6.06 16.86 -23.61
N GLU A 128 -7.25 17.01 -24.18
CA GLU A 128 -8.32 17.86 -23.66
C GLU A 128 -8.94 17.32 -22.36
N GLU A 129 -8.95 16.00 -22.18
CA GLU A 129 -9.46 15.35 -20.95
C GLU A 129 -8.48 15.47 -19.77
N LEU A 130 -7.18 15.65 -20.06
CA LEU A 130 -6.13 15.77 -19.04
C LEU A 130 -6.02 17.19 -18.47
N VAL A 131 -6.51 18.22 -19.19
CA VAL A 131 -6.55 19.61 -18.73
C VAL A 131 -7.81 19.81 -17.88
N GLY A 132 -7.86 19.17 -16.74
CA GLY A 132 -8.92 19.35 -15.74
C GLY A 132 -8.90 20.77 -15.17
N GLY A 133 -10.08 21.26 -14.78
CA GLY A 133 -10.43 22.60 -14.38
C GLY A 133 -9.47 23.36 -13.44
N LEU A 134 -9.87 24.55 -13.07
CA LEU A 134 -9.13 25.46 -12.17
C LEU A 134 -8.74 24.68 -10.89
N LEU A 135 -7.43 24.63 -10.64
CA LEU A 135 -6.91 24.08 -9.39
C LEU A 135 -7.43 24.94 -8.23
N PRO A 136 -7.98 24.33 -7.17
CA PRO A 136 -8.41 25.06 -5.99
C PRO A 136 -7.23 25.76 -5.33
N ASN A 137 -7.52 26.82 -4.54
CA ASN A 137 -6.49 27.55 -3.79
C ASN A 137 -5.76 26.58 -2.81
N ASN A 138 -4.49 26.87 -2.54
CA ASN A 138 -3.65 26.06 -1.65
C ASN A 138 -4.30 25.83 -0.27
N GLU A 139 -4.96 26.85 0.29
CA GLU A 139 -5.67 26.72 1.58
C GLU A 139 -6.86 25.76 1.49
N GLU A 140 -7.64 25.82 0.41
CA GLU A 140 -8.77 24.91 0.18
C GLU A 140 -8.29 23.47 0.01
N VAL A 141 -7.19 23.26 -0.74
CA VAL A 141 -6.56 21.93 -0.90
C VAL A 141 -6.10 21.40 0.45
N TYR A 142 -5.50 22.24 1.29
CA TYR A 142 -5.05 21.85 2.63
C TYR A 142 -6.22 21.43 3.53
N GLN A 143 -7.29 22.20 3.57
CA GLN A 143 -8.48 21.89 4.38
C GLN A 143 -9.17 20.61 3.90
N ILE A 144 -9.27 20.40 2.59
CA ILE A 144 -9.80 19.16 2.03
C ILE A 144 -8.89 17.98 2.40
N ALA A 145 -7.59 18.14 2.34
CA ALA A 145 -6.62 17.11 2.68
C ALA A 145 -6.71 16.70 4.15
N LEU A 146 -6.85 17.66 5.08
CA LEU A 146 -7.02 17.38 6.51
C LEU A 146 -8.25 16.50 6.80
N GLN A 147 -9.33 16.70 6.06
CA GLN A 147 -10.58 15.95 6.27
C GLN A 147 -10.63 14.61 5.53
N SER A 148 -9.97 14.53 4.37
CA SER A 148 -10.11 13.40 3.45
C SER A 148 -8.99 12.37 3.55
N ARG A 149 -7.79 12.76 4.04
CA ARG A 149 -6.63 11.87 4.06
C ARG A 149 -6.77 10.77 5.11
N PRO A 150 -6.72 9.49 4.70
CA PRO A 150 -6.87 8.37 5.64
C PRO A 150 -5.68 8.25 6.61
N GLU A 151 -4.49 8.75 6.24
CA GLU A 151 -3.32 8.75 7.12
C GLU A 151 -3.56 9.59 8.39
N ILE A 152 -4.25 10.72 8.25
CA ILE A 152 -4.58 11.59 9.39
C ILE A 152 -5.56 10.89 10.31
N LYS A 153 -6.60 10.26 9.76
CA LYS A 153 -7.58 9.47 10.53
C LYS A 153 -6.92 8.29 11.25
N ALA A 154 -5.96 7.62 10.61
CA ALA A 154 -5.22 6.54 11.24
C ALA A 154 -4.44 7.01 12.48
N LEU A 155 -3.81 8.19 12.40
CA LEU A 155 -3.12 8.80 13.54
C LEU A 155 -4.08 9.22 14.65
N GLU A 156 -5.25 9.77 14.32
CA GLU A 156 -6.28 10.12 15.31
C GLU A 156 -6.76 8.88 16.08
N TYR A 157 -7.04 7.77 15.40
CA TYR A 157 -7.40 6.51 16.04
C TYR A 157 -6.25 5.92 16.87
N THR A 158 -5.01 6.10 16.43
CA THR A 158 -3.83 5.69 17.22
C THR A 158 -3.72 6.50 18.51
N ILE A 159 -4.02 7.80 18.48
CA ILE A 159 -4.09 8.64 19.68
C ILE A 159 -5.17 8.13 20.63
N GLN A 160 -6.38 7.84 20.12
CA GLN A 160 -7.48 7.28 20.94
C GLN A 160 -7.12 5.93 21.57
N ALA A 161 -6.41 5.07 20.82
CA ALA A 161 -5.92 3.79 21.34
C ALA A 161 -4.93 4.00 22.50
N ASN A 162 -3.99 4.93 22.34
CA ASN A 162 -3.00 5.25 23.37
C ASN A 162 -3.64 5.93 24.60
N GLU A 163 -4.65 6.77 24.42
CA GLU A 163 -5.43 7.34 25.54
C GLU A 163 -6.18 6.25 26.31
N SER A 164 -6.77 5.27 25.60
CA SER A 164 -7.43 4.12 26.23
C SER A 164 -6.42 3.24 26.97
N ALA A 165 -5.25 2.99 26.38
CA ALA A 165 -4.15 2.28 27.04
C ALA A 165 -3.69 2.98 28.32
N LEU A 166 -3.54 4.31 28.30
CA LEU A 166 -3.20 5.10 29.48
C LEU A 166 -4.26 4.97 30.59
N LYS A 167 -5.55 5.00 30.21
CA LYS A 167 -6.66 4.78 31.19
C LYS A 167 -6.61 3.36 31.75
N GLY A 168 -6.31 2.35 30.88
CA GLY A 168 -6.12 0.96 31.30
C GLY A 168 -4.96 0.78 32.27
N THR A 169 -3.82 1.43 32.01
CA THR A 169 -2.70 1.41 32.96
C THR A 169 -3.02 2.10 34.27
N LYS A 170 -3.74 3.22 34.23
CA LYS A 170 -4.21 3.91 35.46
C LYS A 170 -5.19 3.08 36.26
N SER A 171 -5.93 2.14 35.67
CA SER A 171 -6.84 1.27 36.41
C SER A 171 -6.13 0.32 37.40
N ALA A 172 -4.81 0.08 37.20
CA ALA A 172 -4.00 -0.67 38.15
C ALA A 172 -3.85 -0.03 39.54
N TYR A 173 -4.14 1.26 39.65
CA TYR A 173 -4.23 1.94 40.96
C TYR A 173 -5.58 1.73 41.68
N SER A 174 -6.55 1.07 41.03
CA SER A 174 -7.85 0.76 41.62
C SER A 174 -7.83 -0.63 42.25
N PRO A 175 -8.52 -0.83 43.38
CA PRO A 175 -8.65 -2.16 43.98
C PRO A 175 -9.28 -3.15 42.99
N THR A 176 -8.77 -4.39 42.98
CA THR A 176 -9.36 -5.48 42.18
C THR A 176 -10.17 -6.40 43.08
N LEU A 177 -11.37 -6.79 42.65
CA LEU A 177 -12.24 -7.72 43.35
C LEU A 177 -12.51 -8.93 42.45
N SER A 178 -12.12 -10.09 42.94
CA SER A 178 -12.42 -11.36 42.25
C SER A 178 -13.29 -12.25 43.15
N ALA A 179 -14.21 -12.98 42.51
CA ALA A 179 -15.02 -14.02 43.11
C ALA A 179 -14.66 -15.37 42.46
N GLY A 180 -14.45 -16.37 43.28
CA GLY A 180 -14.17 -17.73 42.80
C GLY A 180 -15.08 -18.73 43.54
N ALA A 181 -15.55 -19.72 42.79
CA ALA A 181 -16.20 -20.88 43.35
C ALA A 181 -15.45 -22.15 42.90
N ASN A 182 -15.16 -23.01 43.81
CA ASN A 182 -14.52 -24.30 43.52
C ASN A 182 -15.36 -25.44 44.07
N ILE A 183 -15.57 -26.46 43.25
CA ILE A 183 -16.23 -27.70 43.63
C ILE A 183 -15.28 -28.84 43.28
N GLY A 184 -15.02 -29.69 44.21
CA GLY A 184 -14.12 -30.83 43.98
C GLY A 184 -14.51 -32.02 44.82
N THR A 185 -14.13 -33.18 44.37
CA THR A 185 -14.12 -34.43 45.14
C THR A 185 -12.87 -35.20 44.74
N GLY A 186 -12.47 -36.19 45.55
CA GLY A 186 -11.27 -36.98 45.28
C GLY A 186 -11.52 -38.44 45.52
N TYR A 187 -10.91 -39.30 44.70
CA TYR A 187 -10.82 -40.72 44.85
C TYR A 187 -9.36 -41.11 45.06
N TYR A 188 -9.12 -42.03 46.00
CA TYR A 188 -7.83 -42.63 46.23
C TYR A 188 -7.98 -44.14 46.48
N ASP A 189 -7.01 -44.93 46.09
CA ASP A 189 -6.89 -46.34 46.32
C ASP A 189 -5.49 -46.65 46.89
N MET A 190 -5.42 -47.07 48.12
CA MET A 190 -4.17 -47.43 48.82
C MET A 190 -4.01 -48.92 48.84
N GLN A 191 -2.95 -49.45 48.25
CA GLN A 191 -2.64 -50.87 48.20
C GLN A 191 -2.39 -51.41 49.60
N GLY A 192 -3.18 -52.41 50.04
CA GLY A 192 -3.03 -53.02 51.35
C GLY A 192 -3.89 -52.42 52.49
N ALA A 193 -4.75 -51.47 52.20
CA ALA A 193 -5.72 -50.88 53.12
C ALA A 193 -7.15 -51.23 52.71
N ASP A 194 -8.07 -51.26 53.68
CA ASP A 194 -9.51 -51.39 53.41
C ASP A 194 -10.05 -50.04 52.96
N ASN A 195 -10.06 -49.81 51.64
CA ASN A 195 -10.47 -48.55 51.05
C ASN A 195 -12.01 -48.44 50.96
N PRO A 196 -12.59 -47.31 51.31
CA PRO A 196 -14.01 -47.05 51.06
C PRO A 196 -14.35 -47.18 49.58
N THR A 197 -15.59 -47.57 49.26
CA THR A 197 -16.01 -47.66 47.85
C THR A 197 -15.94 -46.34 47.13
N PHE A 198 -15.82 -46.35 45.82
CA PHE A 198 -15.77 -45.16 44.98
C PHE A 198 -16.92 -44.20 45.29
N GLY A 199 -18.16 -44.69 45.40
CA GLY A 199 -19.33 -43.86 45.71
C GLY A 199 -19.24 -43.18 47.08
N THR A 200 -18.76 -43.92 48.10
CA THR A 200 -18.54 -43.37 49.45
C THR A 200 -17.49 -42.29 49.44
N GLN A 201 -16.33 -42.52 48.76
CA GLN A 201 -15.27 -41.53 48.67
C GLN A 201 -15.70 -40.26 47.91
N MET A 202 -16.46 -40.42 46.81
CA MET A 202 -16.99 -39.27 46.04
C MET A 202 -17.92 -38.39 46.88
N GLN A 203 -18.68 -38.97 47.81
CA GLN A 203 -19.57 -38.28 48.70
C GLN A 203 -18.83 -37.68 49.88
N ASP A 204 -17.95 -38.44 50.51
CA ASP A 204 -17.25 -38.02 51.74
C ASP A 204 -16.15 -36.97 51.47
N ASN A 205 -15.52 -37.07 50.29
CA ASN A 205 -14.47 -36.11 49.86
C ASN A 205 -15.05 -34.89 49.12
N PHE A 206 -16.38 -34.78 49.01
CA PHE A 206 -16.98 -33.64 48.35
C PHE A 206 -16.66 -32.35 49.11
N SER A 207 -16.13 -31.37 48.41
CA SER A 207 -15.83 -30.04 48.91
C SER A 207 -16.38 -29.00 47.98
N ALA A 208 -17.01 -27.97 48.55
CA ALA A 208 -17.45 -26.79 47.85
C ALA A 208 -16.94 -25.56 48.58
N SER A 209 -16.33 -24.65 47.90
CA SER A 209 -15.85 -23.42 48.48
C SER A 209 -16.21 -22.22 47.60
N VAL A 210 -16.58 -21.11 48.21
CA VAL A 210 -16.80 -19.82 47.59
C VAL A 210 -15.90 -18.81 48.29
N GLY A 211 -15.14 -18.06 47.53
CA GLY A 211 -14.21 -17.05 48.03
C GLY A 211 -14.36 -15.73 47.33
N LEU A 212 -14.17 -14.63 48.06
CA LEU A 212 -13.99 -13.27 47.54
C LEU A 212 -12.57 -12.84 47.86
N ASN A 213 -11.83 -12.38 46.85
CA ASN A 213 -10.49 -11.85 47.05
C ASN A 213 -10.48 -10.37 46.64
N LEU A 214 -10.08 -9.51 47.57
CA LEU A 214 -9.85 -8.09 47.36
C LEU A 214 -8.32 -7.87 47.36
N HIS A 215 -7.82 -7.28 46.27
CA HIS A 215 -6.42 -6.85 46.17
C HIS A 215 -6.39 -5.33 46.01
N VAL A 216 -5.57 -4.66 46.87
CA VAL A 216 -5.46 -3.18 46.94
C VAL A 216 -4.04 -2.77 46.58
#